data_4cf5d1271a66abc4fbe4cad19301a1e3
#
_entry.id   4cf5d1271a66abc4fbe4cad19301a1e3
#
_cell.length_a   1.000
_cell.length_b   1.000
_cell.length_c   1.000
_cell.angle_alpha   90.00
_cell.angle_beta   90.00
_cell.angle_gamma   90.00
#
_symmetry.space_group_name_H-M   'P 1'
#
loop_
_entity.id
_entity.type
_entity.pdbx_description
1 polymer ?
#
loop_
_entity_poly.entity_id
_entity_poly.type
_entity_poly.pdbx_seq_one_letter_code
_entity_poly.pdbx_strand_id
1 'polypeptide(L)'
;MKLLIIGGTGFLGRHLTALALDWGHEVTLFNRGHYQHPDWRDLVQLTGDRDRDLSALQGDGLYWDLAIDTCCYHPEQAARLSAALLGRCERLIFISTISVYRDFAQPEMDESAPLHQISEDEFPTDYGPLKVLCEAEYRARWGKRLCILRPGVLCGPFDPTGRMAWWVKRVQQGGPWLLPGDGQDRLQYLDVRDCAEFALRAAERQLGDVFNLVKPGITLADWVERLAARLVPAKALQPEWMPWQEMLAAGVEPWQSYPTLLPNGLAEYAGYGRISAEAAIVQGLNFRPLEETAIDLAHWLADNGAVPLDGMTTAEEAALRQRICVTQ
;
A
#
# COMPACT_ATOMS: atom_id res chain seq x y z
N MET A 1 15.25 20.66 -0.35
CA MET A 1 15.81 19.76 0.69
C MET A 1 16.70 18.71 0.03
N LYS A 2 17.69 18.24 0.77
CA LYS A 2 18.47 17.05 0.40
C LYS A 2 17.77 15.81 0.94
N LEU A 3 17.20 15.01 0.03
CA LEU A 3 16.42 13.83 0.37
C LEU A 3 17.20 12.55 0.06
N LEU A 4 17.17 11.60 1.00
CA LEU A 4 17.60 10.23 0.76
C LEU A 4 16.36 9.32 0.68
N ILE A 5 16.16 8.63 -0.44
CA ILE A 5 15.07 7.67 -0.60
C ILE A 5 15.63 6.26 -0.64
N ILE A 6 15.30 5.45 0.38
CA ILE A 6 15.67 4.05 0.47
C ILE A 6 14.57 3.23 -0.22
N GLY A 7 14.93 2.52 -1.32
CA GLY A 7 13.97 1.81 -2.16
C GLY A 7 13.30 2.67 -3.24
N GLY A 8 13.92 3.78 -3.63
CA GLY A 8 13.37 4.80 -4.55
C GLY A 8 13.06 4.35 -5.98
N THR A 9 13.32 3.10 -6.36
CA THR A 9 13.05 2.56 -7.70
C THR A 9 11.88 1.57 -7.74
N GLY A 10 11.37 1.16 -6.58
CA GLY A 10 10.18 0.31 -6.45
C GLY A 10 8.88 1.11 -6.60
N PHE A 11 7.74 0.46 -6.41
CA PHE A 11 6.39 1.02 -6.60
C PHE A 11 6.22 2.43 -5.97
N LEU A 12 6.07 2.52 -4.64
CA LEU A 12 5.94 3.81 -3.94
C LEU A 12 7.19 4.69 -4.13
N GLY A 13 8.38 4.08 -4.00
CA GLY A 13 9.64 4.81 -4.11
C GLY A 13 9.83 5.52 -5.44
N ARG A 14 9.36 4.93 -6.54
CA ARG A 14 9.39 5.55 -7.88
C ARG A 14 8.55 6.83 -7.93
N HIS A 15 7.32 6.78 -7.42
CA HIS A 15 6.43 7.95 -7.37
C HIS A 15 6.97 9.03 -6.45
N LEU A 16 7.55 8.65 -5.30
CA LEU A 16 8.26 9.58 -4.40
C LEU A 16 9.42 10.25 -5.11
N THR A 17 10.26 9.48 -5.80
CA THR A 17 11.44 10.00 -6.51
C THR A 17 11.04 10.98 -7.60
N ALA A 18 10.07 10.60 -8.45
CA ALA A 18 9.60 11.47 -9.53
C ALA A 18 9.03 12.79 -8.98
N LEU A 19 8.17 12.70 -7.97
CA LEU A 19 7.53 13.86 -7.37
C LEU A 19 8.53 14.77 -6.63
N ALA A 20 9.50 14.18 -5.91
CA ALA A 20 10.53 14.94 -5.22
C ALA A 20 11.40 15.76 -6.20
N LEU A 21 11.71 15.17 -7.35
CA LEU A 21 12.44 15.88 -8.42
C LEU A 21 11.61 17.01 -9.03
N ASP A 22 10.32 16.75 -9.30
CA ASP A 22 9.38 17.74 -9.82
C ASP A 22 9.23 18.95 -8.86
N TRP A 23 9.28 18.70 -7.55
CA TRP A 23 9.26 19.76 -6.52
C TRP A 23 10.63 20.44 -6.31
N GLY A 24 11.65 20.06 -7.07
CA GLY A 24 12.98 20.69 -7.02
C GLY A 24 13.83 20.28 -5.83
N HIS A 25 13.60 19.09 -5.25
CA HIS A 25 14.46 18.57 -4.20
C HIS A 25 15.74 17.94 -4.78
N GLU A 26 16.82 17.97 -4.01
CA GLU A 26 18.05 17.24 -4.31
C GLU A 26 17.87 15.79 -3.82
N VAL A 27 17.72 14.85 -4.74
CA VAL A 27 17.40 13.47 -4.42
C VAL A 27 18.62 12.56 -4.54
N THR A 28 18.89 11.80 -3.49
CA THR A 28 19.82 10.66 -3.48
C THR A 28 19.00 9.38 -3.33
N LEU A 29 19.26 8.38 -4.16
CA LEU A 29 18.68 7.05 -4.02
C LEU A 29 19.65 6.09 -3.34
N PHE A 30 19.13 5.23 -2.48
CA PHE A 30 19.86 4.05 -1.99
C PHE A 30 19.09 2.78 -2.33
N ASN A 31 19.70 1.90 -3.10
CA ASN A 31 19.12 0.62 -3.52
C ASN A 31 20.18 -0.38 -3.96
N ARG A 32 19.77 -1.59 -4.38
CA ARG A 32 20.67 -2.66 -4.83
C ARG A 32 21.24 -2.50 -6.24
N GLY A 33 20.88 -1.43 -6.96
CA GLY A 33 21.39 -1.15 -8.30
C GLY A 33 20.78 -2.00 -9.42
N HIS A 34 19.78 -2.86 -9.14
CA HIS A 34 19.18 -3.75 -10.13
C HIS A 34 18.31 -3.04 -11.17
N TYR A 35 17.82 -1.86 -10.85
CA TYR A 35 16.97 -1.09 -11.73
C TYR A 35 17.50 0.34 -11.89
N GLN A 36 17.69 0.75 -13.15
CA GLN A 36 18.03 2.12 -13.51
C GLN A 36 16.89 2.70 -14.34
N HIS A 37 16.31 3.81 -13.88
CA HIS A 37 15.31 4.53 -14.65
C HIS A 37 16.00 5.36 -15.74
N PRO A 38 15.54 5.30 -17.00
CA PRO A 38 16.18 6.05 -18.10
C PRO A 38 16.31 7.54 -17.85
N ASP A 39 15.29 8.15 -17.24
CA ASP A 39 15.22 9.61 -16.98
C ASP A 39 16.00 10.02 -15.71
N TRP A 40 16.54 9.07 -14.93
CA TRP A 40 17.23 9.34 -13.66
C TRP A 40 18.73 8.99 -13.71
N ARG A 41 19.31 9.01 -14.92
CA ARG A 41 20.74 8.66 -15.12
C ARG A 41 21.69 9.59 -14.37
N ASP A 42 21.28 10.85 -14.21
CA ASP A 42 22.07 11.88 -13.54
C ASP A 42 21.79 11.97 -12.03
N LEU A 43 20.86 11.16 -11.50
CA LEU A 43 20.63 11.10 -10.07
C LEU A 43 21.77 10.41 -9.34
N VAL A 44 22.13 10.96 -8.18
CA VAL A 44 23.05 10.28 -7.26
C VAL A 44 22.38 9.01 -6.75
N GLN A 45 22.94 7.87 -7.16
CA GLN A 45 22.49 6.56 -6.75
C GLN A 45 23.59 5.85 -5.97
N LEU A 46 23.38 5.69 -4.68
CA LEU A 46 24.25 4.92 -3.80
C LEU A 46 23.79 3.46 -3.85
N THR A 47 24.70 2.57 -4.21
CA THR A 47 24.41 1.14 -4.33
C THR A 47 24.86 0.41 -3.07
N GLY A 48 23.98 -0.44 -2.54
CA GLY A 48 24.23 -1.27 -1.37
C GLY A 48 23.06 -2.19 -1.06
N ASP A 49 23.24 -3.05 -0.08
CA ASP A 49 22.23 -3.98 0.40
C ASP A 49 21.94 -3.67 1.87
N ARG A 50 20.70 -3.28 2.19
CA ARG A 50 20.29 -2.93 3.56
C ARG A 50 20.49 -4.06 4.58
N ASP A 51 20.54 -5.32 4.11
CA ASP A 51 20.78 -6.50 4.96
C ASP A 51 22.26 -6.80 5.17
N ARG A 52 23.15 -6.25 4.33
CA ARG A 52 24.56 -6.63 4.29
C ARG A 52 25.51 -5.44 4.32
N ASP A 53 25.28 -4.43 3.47
CA ASP A 53 26.23 -3.36 3.23
C ASP A 53 25.54 -2.00 3.07
N LEU A 54 25.75 -1.14 4.05
CA LEU A 54 25.29 0.26 4.09
C LEU A 54 26.47 1.25 4.01
N SER A 55 27.68 0.80 3.68
CA SER A 55 28.89 1.62 3.67
C SER A 55 28.78 2.81 2.72
N ALA A 56 28.06 2.67 1.60
CA ALA A 56 27.79 3.75 0.67
C ALA A 56 27.05 4.96 1.30
N LEU A 57 26.31 4.75 2.40
CA LEU A 57 25.65 5.82 3.17
C LEU A 57 26.60 6.53 4.15
N GLN A 58 27.81 6.03 4.34
CA GLN A 58 28.75 6.50 5.33
C GLN A 58 29.92 7.31 4.73
N GLY A 59 29.85 7.65 3.44
CA GLY A 59 30.85 8.46 2.75
C GLY A 59 31.04 9.83 3.40
N ASP A 60 32.28 10.37 3.27
CA ASP A 60 32.61 11.68 3.82
C ASP A 60 31.79 12.78 3.16
N GLY A 61 31.27 13.72 3.96
CA GLY A 61 30.49 14.86 3.50
C GLY A 61 29.04 14.55 3.10
N LEU A 62 28.59 13.30 3.20
CA LEU A 62 27.20 12.96 2.98
C LEU A 62 26.34 13.41 4.16
N TYR A 63 25.30 14.18 3.83
CA TYR A 63 24.34 14.68 4.80
C TYR A 63 22.99 14.92 4.11
N TRP A 64 21.91 14.51 4.76
CA TRP A 64 20.54 14.67 4.25
C TRP A 64 19.65 15.37 5.29
N ASP A 65 18.77 16.25 4.82
CA ASP A 65 17.76 16.87 5.66
C ASP A 65 16.74 15.82 6.11
N LEU A 66 16.44 14.86 5.22
CA LEU A 66 15.47 13.80 5.50
C LEU A 66 15.80 12.53 4.73
N ALA A 67 15.55 11.38 5.38
CA ALA A 67 15.49 10.08 4.74
C ALA A 67 14.05 9.56 4.72
N ILE A 68 13.64 8.91 3.62
CA ILE A 68 12.37 8.20 3.50
C ILE A 68 12.65 6.72 3.26
N ASP A 69 12.28 5.88 4.23
CA ASP A 69 12.47 4.42 4.12
C ASP A 69 11.18 3.73 3.69
N THR A 70 11.17 3.24 2.43
CA THR A 70 10.00 2.60 1.82
C THR A 70 10.03 1.07 1.90
N CYS A 71 11.10 0.46 2.40
CA CYS A 71 11.32 -0.98 2.25
C CYS A 71 11.94 -1.66 3.49
N CYS A 72 11.62 -1.20 4.70
CA CYS A 72 12.00 -1.88 5.94
C CYS A 72 10.95 -2.92 6.35
N TYR A 73 11.36 -4.17 6.44
CA TYR A 73 10.51 -5.31 6.78
C TYR A 73 10.92 -6.04 8.06
N HIS A 74 12.15 -5.80 8.55
CA HIS A 74 12.69 -6.42 9.75
C HIS A 74 13.31 -5.38 10.68
N PRO A 75 13.21 -5.53 12.01
CA PRO A 75 13.74 -4.55 12.97
C PRO A 75 15.26 -4.39 12.87
N GLU A 76 15.99 -5.45 12.49
CA GLU A 76 17.45 -5.37 12.26
C GLU A 76 17.80 -4.43 11.10
N GLN A 77 16.94 -4.35 10.08
CA GLN A 77 17.10 -3.41 8.98
C GLN A 77 16.94 -1.97 9.46
N ALA A 78 15.95 -1.72 10.35
CA ALA A 78 15.73 -0.42 10.97
C ALA A 78 16.92 -0.02 11.84
N ALA A 79 17.46 -0.95 12.64
CA ALA A 79 18.61 -0.75 13.48
C ALA A 79 19.88 -0.36 12.68
N ARG A 80 20.18 -1.14 11.64
CA ARG A 80 21.35 -0.91 10.75
C ARG A 80 21.25 0.41 10.01
N LEU A 81 20.08 0.70 9.40
CA LEU A 81 19.88 1.95 8.68
C LEU A 81 20.01 3.14 9.63
N SER A 82 19.42 3.06 10.83
CA SER A 82 19.56 4.11 11.84
C SER A 82 21.02 4.33 12.23
N ALA A 83 21.80 3.27 12.44
CA ALA A 83 23.22 3.37 12.77
C ALA A 83 24.02 4.04 11.64
N ALA A 84 23.67 3.79 10.37
CA ALA A 84 24.32 4.40 9.22
C ALA A 84 23.96 5.90 9.06
N LEU A 85 22.75 6.31 9.45
CA LEU A 85 22.22 7.64 9.21
C LEU A 85 22.30 8.60 10.39
N LEU A 86 22.42 8.12 11.64
CA LEU A 86 22.54 8.99 12.81
C LEU A 86 23.80 9.86 12.72
N GLY A 87 23.61 11.19 12.84
CA GLY A 87 24.66 12.19 12.62
C GLY A 87 24.88 12.61 11.15
N ARG A 88 24.18 11.97 10.21
CA ARG A 88 24.21 12.26 8.76
C ARG A 88 22.85 12.59 8.16
N CYS A 89 21.79 12.45 8.94
CA CYS A 89 20.43 12.74 8.53
C CYS A 89 19.67 13.37 9.69
N GLU A 90 18.92 14.44 9.44
CA GLU A 90 18.16 15.12 10.48
C GLU A 90 16.93 14.36 10.90
N ARG A 91 16.14 13.89 9.94
CA ARG A 91 14.81 13.31 10.17
C ARG A 91 14.62 12.04 9.35
N LEU A 92 13.68 11.20 9.79
CA LEU A 92 13.30 9.99 9.10
C LEU A 92 11.77 9.92 8.92
N ILE A 93 11.33 9.59 7.72
CA ILE A 93 9.97 9.10 7.46
C ILE A 93 10.06 7.61 7.21
N PHE A 94 9.29 6.84 7.97
CA PHE A 94 9.15 5.41 7.82
C PHE A 94 7.80 5.04 7.21
N ILE A 95 7.82 4.35 6.08
CA ILE A 95 6.61 3.78 5.48
C ILE A 95 6.31 2.45 6.17
N SER A 96 5.35 2.50 7.10
CA SER A 96 4.80 1.36 7.81
C SER A 96 3.59 0.79 7.08
N THR A 97 2.53 0.42 7.78
CA THR A 97 1.29 -0.18 7.22
C THR A 97 0.16 -0.15 8.26
N ILE A 98 -1.10 -0.16 7.81
CA ILE A 98 -2.24 -0.42 8.70
C ILE A 98 -2.24 -1.86 9.25
N SER A 99 -1.50 -2.79 8.65
CA SER A 99 -1.37 -4.17 9.13
C SER A 99 -0.66 -4.28 10.49
N VAL A 100 -0.17 -3.19 11.06
CA VAL A 100 0.35 -3.14 12.44
C VAL A 100 -0.75 -3.25 13.49
N TYR A 101 -2.01 -2.95 13.13
CA TYR A 101 -3.14 -3.08 14.04
C TYR A 101 -3.44 -4.54 14.33
N ARG A 102 -3.77 -4.83 15.60
CA ARG A 102 -4.01 -6.19 16.10
C ARG A 102 -5.14 -6.90 15.36
N ASP A 103 -6.19 -6.19 15.02
CA ASP A 103 -7.38 -6.69 14.34
C ASP A 103 -8.10 -5.53 13.62
N PHE A 104 -9.16 -5.85 12.90
CA PHE A 104 -10.02 -4.88 12.22
C PHE A 104 -11.48 -4.99 12.71
N ALA A 105 -11.67 -5.38 13.97
CA ALA A 105 -13.01 -5.59 14.53
C ALA A 105 -13.77 -4.28 14.82
N GLN A 106 -13.04 -3.18 15.10
CA GLN A 106 -13.65 -1.90 15.46
C GLN A 106 -13.68 -0.97 14.23
N PRO A 107 -14.85 -0.42 13.85
CA PRO A 107 -14.90 0.65 12.86
C PRO A 107 -14.26 1.94 13.39
N GLU A 108 -13.87 2.82 12.46
CA GLU A 108 -13.28 4.13 12.74
C GLU A 108 -12.00 4.08 13.60
N MET A 109 -11.23 3.00 13.47
CA MET A 109 -9.92 2.90 14.12
C MET A 109 -9.00 4.01 13.64
N ASP A 110 -8.38 4.70 14.59
CA ASP A 110 -7.35 5.70 14.35
C ASP A 110 -5.95 5.21 14.76
N GLU A 111 -4.98 6.11 14.79
CA GLU A 111 -3.58 5.79 15.09
C GLU A 111 -3.36 5.30 16.55
N SER A 112 -4.33 5.49 17.43
CA SER A 112 -4.31 5.02 18.83
C SER A 112 -4.79 3.58 18.99
N ALA A 113 -5.34 2.97 17.94
CA ALA A 113 -5.85 1.60 17.99
C ALA A 113 -4.76 0.58 18.39
N PRO A 114 -5.14 -0.50 19.09
CA PRO A 114 -4.18 -1.49 19.58
C PRO A 114 -3.37 -2.13 18.44
N LEU A 115 -2.06 -2.20 18.63
CA LEU A 115 -1.14 -2.89 17.73
C LEU A 115 -1.04 -4.38 18.10
N HIS A 116 -0.49 -5.19 17.18
CA HIS A 116 -0.12 -6.57 17.49
C HIS A 116 0.75 -6.60 18.75
N GLN A 117 0.43 -7.54 19.63
CA GLN A 117 1.28 -7.86 20.76
C GLN A 117 2.38 -8.80 20.32
N ILE A 118 3.61 -8.49 20.68
CA ILE A 118 4.78 -9.31 20.32
C ILE A 118 5.10 -10.17 21.54
N SER A 119 5.14 -11.49 21.33
CA SER A 119 5.58 -12.43 22.35
C SER A 119 7.07 -12.26 22.63
N GLU A 120 7.47 -12.39 23.88
CA GLU A 120 8.90 -12.44 24.26
C GLU A 120 9.53 -13.79 23.92
N ASP A 121 8.71 -14.84 23.82
CA ASP A 121 9.17 -16.20 23.63
C ASP A 121 9.35 -16.61 22.16
N GLU A 122 8.71 -15.89 21.22
CA GLU A 122 8.73 -16.24 19.81
C GLU A 122 8.87 -15.00 18.91
N PHE A 123 9.90 -14.98 18.08
CA PHE A 123 10.09 -13.91 17.11
C PHE A 123 9.06 -14.04 15.97
N PRO A 124 8.30 -12.97 15.65
CA PRO A 124 7.25 -13.04 14.67
C PRO A 124 7.79 -13.24 13.25
N THR A 125 7.05 -13.98 12.44
CA THR A 125 7.31 -14.15 11.01
C THR A 125 6.32 -13.36 10.13
N ASP A 126 5.19 -12.97 10.69
CA ASP A 126 4.13 -12.28 9.96
C ASP A 126 4.44 -10.80 9.73
N TYR A 127 3.98 -10.30 8.61
CA TYR A 127 4.25 -8.94 8.14
C TYR A 127 3.86 -7.84 9.14
N GLY A 128 2.62 -7.90 9.67
CA GLY A 128 2.12 -6.89 10.61
C GLY A 128 2.94 -6.78 11.88
N PRO A 129 3.12 -7.87 12.64
CA PRO A 129 3.98 -7.93 13.82
C PRO A 129 5.42 -7.47 13.55
N LEU A 130 6.03 -7.87 12.43
CA LEU A 130 7.39 -7.40 12.04
C LEU A 130 7.42 -5.89 11.85
N LYS A 131 6.39 -5.30 11.22
CA LYS A 131 6.31 -3.85 11.06
C LYS A 131 6.13 -3.12 12.39
N VAL A 132 5.43 -3.72 13.37
CA VAL A 132 5.38 -3.17 14.76
C VAL A 132 6.78 -3.08 15.36
N LEU A 133 7.58 -4.14 15.22
CA LEU A 133 8.98 -4.14 15.69
C LEU A 133 9.82 -3.08 14.97
N CYS A 134 9.63 -2.90 13.65
CA CYS A 134 10.32 -1.85 12.90
C CYS A 134 9.95 -0.44 13.42
N GLU A 135 8.65 -0.20 13.68
CA GLU A 135 8.21 1.08 14.27
C GLU A 135 8.86 1.33 15.64
N ALA A 136 8.88 0.31 16.50
CA ALA A 136 9.49 0.39 17.83
C ALA A 136 11.00 0.72 17.76
N GLU A 137 11.72 0.04 16.86
CA GLU A 137 13.15 0.24 16.65
C GLU A 137 13.47 1.66 16.15
N TYR A 138 12.70 2.16 15.17
CA TYR A 138 12.86 3.54 14.70
C TYR A 138 12.49 4.56 15.77
N ARG A 139 11.41 4.35 16.53
CA ARG A 139 11.01 5.25 17.63
C ARG A 139 12.10 5.39 18.69
N ALA A 140 12.70 4.27 19.09
CA ALA A 140 13.77 4.24 20.09
C ALA A 140 14.99 5.08 19.69
N ARG A 141 15.31 5.14 18.37
CA ARG A 141 16.51 5.81 17.88
C ARG A 141 16.28 7.25 17.40
N TRP A 142 15.13 7.52 16.80
CA TRP A 142 14.84 8.83 16.16
C TRP A 142 13.99 9.74 17.02
N GLY A 143 13.19 9.19 17.95
CA GLY A 143 12.31 9.98 18.83
C GLY A 143 11.42 10.93 18.04
N LYS A 144 11.42 12.23 18.38
CA LYS A 144 10.62 13.27 17.73
C LYS A 144 11.05 13.60 16.27
N ARG A 145 12.15 13.04 15.80
CA ARG A 145 12.63 13.21 14.43
C ARG A 145 12.06 12.16 13.47
N LEU A 146 11.22 11.25 13.98
CA LEU A 146 10.56 10.20 13.23
C LEU A 146 9.13 10.62 12.88
N CYS A 147 8.75 10.42 11.61
CA CYS A 147 7.36 10.37 11.19
C CYS A 147 7.05 8.96 10.66
N ILE A 148 5.93 8.38 11.10
CA ILE A 148 5.51 7.05 10.67
C ILE A 148 4.25 7.19 9.83
N LEU A 149 4.28 6.68 8.61
CA LEU A 149 3.13 6.63 7.72
C LEU A 149 2.64 5.19 7.63
N ARG A 150 1.37 4.96 7.95
CA ARG A 150 0.70 3.67 7.90
C ARG A 150 -0.27 3.62 6.71
N PRO A 151 0.22 3.39 5.48
CA PRO A 151 -0.67 3.24 4.34
C PRO A 151 -1.53 1.99 4.48
N GLY A 152 -2.76 2.09 3.95
CA GLY A 152 -3.59 0.95 3.62
C GLY A 152 -3.13 0.29 2.31
N VAL A 153 -4.07 -0.27 1.56
CA VAL A 153 -3.76 -0.87 0.26
C VAL A 153 -3.44 0.23 -0.74
N LEU A 154 -2.19 0.31 -1.15
CA LEU A 154 -1.75 1.19 -2.23
C LEU A 154 -2.11 0.60 -3.59
N CYS A 155 -2.48 1.47 -4.53
CA CYS A 155 -2.80 1.08 -5.91
C CYS A 155 -2.33 2.14 -6.90
N GLY A 156 -2.22 1.77 -8.17
CA GLY A 156 -1.85 2.68 -9.26
C GLY A 156 -0.84 2.07 -10.22
N PRO A 157 -0.33 2.85 -11.18
CA PRO A 157 0.71 2.42 -12.10
C PRO A 157 1.94 1.90 -11.37
N PHE A 158 2.56 0.84 -11.90
CA PHE A 158 3.72 0.13 -11.33
C PHE A 158 3.46 -0.69 -10.08
N ASP A 159 2.19 -0.91 -9.69
CA ASP A 159 1.86 -1.82 -8.59
C ASP A 159 2.24 -3.27 -8.94
N PRO A 160 3.22 -3.87 -8.23
CA PRO A 160 3.66 -5.22 -8.53
C PRO A 160 2.69 -6.30 -8.01
N THR A 161 1.72 -5.93 -7.17
CA THR A 161 0.82 -6.89 -6.53
C THR A 161 -0.32 -7.33 -7.45
N GLY A 162 -0.67 -6.50 -8.45
CA GLY A 162 -1.76 -6.78 -9.36
C GLY A 162 -3.17 -6.72 -8.77
N ARG A 163 -3.33 -6.32 -7.51
CA ARG A 163 -4.62 -6.31 -6.80
C ARG A 163 -5.65 -5.40 -7.46
N MET A 164 -5.32 -4.11 -7.60
CA MET A 164 -6.21 -3.17 -8.30
C MET A 164 -6.29 -3.49 -9.80
N ALA A 165 -5.21 -3.99 -10.41
CA ALA A 165 -5.18 -4.40 -11.81
C ALA A 165 -6.19 -5.52 -12.08
N TRP A 166 -6.40 -6.45 -11.11
CA TRP A 166 -7.42 -7.49 -11.21
C TRP A 166 -8.84 -6.88 -11.34
N TRP A 167 -9.19 -5.92 -10.48
CA TRP A 167 -10.48 -5.22 -10.54
C TRP A 167 -10.67 -4.52 -11.87
N VAL A 168 -9.66 -3.78 -12.33
CA VAL A 168 -9.68 -3.07 -13.63
C VAL A 168 -9.90 -4.06 -14.77
N LYS A 169 -9.12 -5.12 -14.85
CA LYS A 169 -9.24 -6.13 -15.91
C LYS A 169 -10.58 -6.86 -15.87
N ARG A 170 -11.05 -7.22 -14.68
CA ARG A 170 -12.33 -7.94 -14.52
C ARG A 170 -13.51 -7.07 -14.96
N VAL A 171 -13.50 -5.78 -14.62
CA VAL A 171 -14.51 -4.82 -15.10
C VAL A 171 -14.44 -4.65 -16.61
N GLN A 172 -13.24 -4.46 -17.19
CA GLN A 172 -13.07 -4.32 -18.64
C GLN A 172 -13.57 -5.55 -19.43
N GLN A 173 -13.45 -6.74 -18.86
CA GLN A 173 -13.95 -7.98 -19.46
C GLN A 173 -15.48 -7.96 -19.57
N GLY A 174 -16.18 -7.44 -18.54
CA GLY A 174 -17.63 -7.39 -18.47
C GLY A 174 -18.30 -8.77 -18.40
N GLY A 175 -19.58 -8.82 -18.75
CA GLY A 175 -20.40 -10.03 -18.72
C GLY A 175 -20.87 -10.40 -17.30
N PRO A 176 -21.37 -11.65 -17.11
CA PRO A 176 -21.79 -12.14 -15.80
C PRO A 176 -20.64 -12.12 -14.82
N TRP A 177 -20.88 -11.62 -13.60
CA TRP A 177 -19.87 -11.51 -12.56
C TRP A 177 -20.45 -11.89 -11.21
N LEU A 178 -19.99 -13.01 -10.67
CA LEU A 178 -20.36 -13.46 -9.34
C LEU A 178 -19.60 -12.62 -8.30
N LEU A 179 -20.33 -11.98 -7.42
CA LEU A 179 -19.79 -11.12 -6.37
C LEU A 179 -20.27 -11.58 -4.99
N PRO A 180 -19.40 -11.56 -3.97
CA PRO A 180 -19.79 -11.98 -2.64
C PRO A 180 -20.58 -10.89 -1.90
N GLY A 181 -21.40 -11.33 -0.94
CA GLY A 181 -22.19 -10.47 -0.08
C GLY A 181 -23.41 -9.87 -0.78
N ASP A 182 -23.78 -8.69 -0.33
CA ASP A 182 -24.90 -7.88 -0.84
C ASP A 182 -24.44 -6.53 -1.42
N GLY A 183 -23.13 -6.39 -1.62
CA GLY A 183 -22.52 -5.17 -2.13
C GLY A 183 -22.17 -4.13 -1.05
N GLN A 184 -22.48 -4.37 0.22
CA GLN A 184 -22.24 -3.39 1.30
C GLN A 184 -20.86 -3.48 1.94
N ASP A 185 -20.11 -4.56 1.68
CA ASP A 185 -18.72 -4.66 2.12
C ASP A 185 -17.89 -3.52 1.54
N ARG A 186 -16.92 -3.02 2.32
CA ARG A 186 -16.15 -1.82 1.97
C ARG A 186 -14.74 -2.14 1.54
N LEU A 187 -14.26 -1.36 0.57
CA LEU A 187 -12.90 -1.35 0.08
C LEU A 187 -12.26 0.00 0.38
N GLN A 188 -11.02 -0.02 0.87
CA GLN A 188 -10.18 1.17 1.09
C GLN A 188 -8.88 1.04 0.30
N TYR A 189 -8.82 1.64 -0.87
CA TYR A 189 -7.58 1.77 -1.64
C TYR A 189 -7.10 3.21 -1.61
N LEU A 190 -5.80 3.41 -1.54
CA LEU A 190 -5.16 4.71 -1.68
C LEU A 190 -4.30 4.73 -2.94
N ASP A 191 -4.46 5.77 -3.76
CA ASP A 191 -3.53 5.97 -4.87
C ASP A 191 -2.11 6.18 -4.33
N VAL A 192 -1.16 5.47 -4.91
CA VAL A 192 0.25 5.54 -4.50
C VAL A 192 0.83 6.95 -4.61
N ARG A 193 0.31 7.76 -5.54
CA ARG A 193 0.72 9.17 -5.74
C ARG A 193 0.24 10.05 -4.59
N ASP A 194 -0.94 9.77 -4.02
CA ASP A 194 -1.45 10.49 -2.84
C ASP A 194 -0.60 10.18 -1.61
N CYS A 195 -0.18 8.92 -1.46
CA CYS A 195 0.76 8.52 -0.42
C CYS A 195 2.13 9.21 -0.59
N ALA A 196 2.66 9.25 -1.82
CA ALA A 196 3.92 9.91 -2.12
C ALA A 196 3.86 11.42 -1.85
N GLU A 197 2.78 12.07 -2.27
CA GLU A 197 2.55 13.49 -2.05
C GLU A 197 2.46 13.82 -0.55
N PHE A 198 1.70 13.05 0.21
CA PHE A 198 1.63 13.26 1.65
C PHE A 198 2.97 13.05 2.34
N ALA A 199 3.76 12.05 1.95
CA ALA A 199 5.08 11.82 2.51
C ALA A 199 6.02 13.02 2.29
N LEU A 200 6.02 13.62 1.09
CA LEU A 200 6.82 14.83 0.82
C LEU A 200 6.29 16.06 1.57
N ARG A 201 4.97 16.25 1.67
CA ARG A 201 4.38 17.30 2.49
C ARG A 201 4.72 17.16 3.98
N ALA A 202 4.69 15.92 4.48
CA ALA A 202 5.11 15.62 5.85
C ALA A 202 6.59 15.96 6.08
N ALA A 203 7.42 15.72 5.07
CA ALA A 203 8.82 16.12 5.05
C ALA A 203 9.00 17.64 5.16
N GLU A 204 8.37 18.40 4.26
CA GLU A 204 8.47 19.86 4.24
C GLU A 204 7.94 20.53 5.51
N ARG A 205 6.87 19.97 6.10
CA ARG A 205 6.28 20.44 7.35
C ARG A 205 6.95 19.88 8.60
N GLN A 206 7.94 19.01 8.44
CA GLN A 206 8.66 18.36 9.53
C GLN A 206 7.75 17.65 10.53
N LEU A 207 6.69 16.98 10.04
CA LEU A 207 5.78 16.24 10.90
C LEU A 207 6.52 15.12 11.63
N GLY A 208 6.14 14.86 12.88
CA GLY A 208 6.83 13.93 13.77
C GLY A 208 5.93 12.89 14.43
N ASP A 209 4.71 12.70 13.92
CA ASP A 209 3.70 11.79 14.47
C ASP A 209 3.49 10.56 13.60
N VAL A 210 2.45 9.81 13.92
CA VAL A 210 1.96 8.66 13.15
C VAL A 210 0.72 9.08 12.37
N PHE A 211 0.60 8.62 11.13
CA PHE A 211 -0.54 8.94 10.28
C PHE A 211 -1.02 7.70 9.53
N ASN A 212 -2.30 7.40 9.64
CA ASN A 212 -2.96 6.46 8.74
C ASN A 212 -3.15 7.10 7.38
N LEU A 213 -2.68 6.44 6.33
CA LEU A 213 -2.87 6.88 4.96
C LEU A 213 -3.83 5.95 4.26
N VAL A 214 -5.10 6.21 4.43
CA VAL A 214 -6.20 5.45 3.82
C VAL A 214 -7.22 6.42 3.22
N LYS A 215 -7.77 6.06 2.07
CA LYS A 215 -8.91 6.79 1.50
C LYS A 215 -10.20 6.34 2.21
N PRO A 216 -11.22 7.19 2.40
CA PRO A 216 -12.50 6.75 2.89
C PRO A 216 -13.04 5.57 2.08
N GLY A 217 -13.40 4.49 2.77
CA GLY A 217 -13.87 3.27 2.12
C GLY A 217 -15.23 3.45 1.45
N ILE A 218 -15.40 2.86 0.29
CA ILE A 218 -16.67 2.83 -0.45
C ILE A 218 -17.22 1.40 -0.51
N THR A 219 -18.51 1.25 -0.71
CA THR A 219 -19.14 -0.07 -0.83
C THR A 219 -18.68 -0.80 -2.08
N LEU A 220 -18.71 -2.12 -2.07
CA LEU A 220 -18.36 -2.93 -3.24
C LEU A 220 -19.29 -2.63 -4.42
N ALA A 221 -20.57 -2.36 -4.15
CA ALA A 221 -21.52 -1.96 -5.19
C ALA A 221 -21.08 -0.65 -5.86
N ASP A 222 -20.81 0.40 -5.07
CA ASP A 222 -20.30 1.68 -5.60
C ASP A 222 -18.95 1.52 -6.31
N TRP A 223 -18.07 0.66 -5.78
CA TRP A 223 -16.77 0.35 -6.40
C TRP A 223 -16.93 -0.19 -7.81
N VAL A 224 -17.78 -1.21 -7.98
CA VAL A 224 -18.04 -1.84 -9.28
C VAL A 224 -18.70 -0.86 -10.25
N GLU A 225 -19.74 -0.12 -9.79
CA GLU A 225 -20.45 0.86 -10.59
C GLU A 225 -19.51 1.97 -11.10
N ARG A 226 -18.72 2.57 -10.20
CA ARG A 226 -17.80 3.66 -10.54
C ARG A 226 -16.71 3.22 -11.51
N LEU A 227 -16.16 2.01 -11.34
CA LEU A 227 -15.18 1.46 -12.28
C LEU A 227 -15.85 1.20 -13.64
N ALA A 228 -17.03 0.60 -13.67
CA ALA A 228 -17.74 0.30 -14.91
C ALA A 228 -18.09 1.55 -15.71
N ALA A 229 -18.45 2.63 -15.04
CA ALA A 229 -18.77 3.91 -15.68
C ALA A 229 -17.59 4.52 -16.46
N ARG A 230 -16.36 4.16 -16.13
CA ARG A 230 -15.13 4.75 -16.71
C ARG A 230 -14.32 3.79 -17.56
N LEU A 231 -14.28 2.52 -17.22
CA LEU A 231 -13.44 1.53 -17.91
C LEU A 231 -14.09 0.93 -19.17
N VAL A 232 -15.33 1.28 -19.45
CA VAL A 232 -16.09 0.84 -20.63
C VAL A 232 -15.96 -0.67 -20.85
N PRO A 233 -16.75 -1.51 -20.15
CA PRO A 233 -16.68 -2.96 -20.28
C PRO A 233 -16.92 -3.44 -21.71
N ALA A 234 -16.21 -4.46 -22.15
CA ALA A 234 -16.39 -5.06 -23.47
C ALA A 234 -17.82 -5.65 -23.67
N LYS A 235 -18.44 -6.06 -22.58
CA LYS A 235 -19.85 -6.48 -22.48
C LYS A 235 -20.45 -5.83 -21.25
N ALA A 236 -21.78 -5.56 -21.29
CA ALA A 236 -22.47 -5.05 -20.10
C ALA A 236 -22.20 -5.93 -18.88
N LEU A 237 -21.78 -5.32 -17.79
CA LEU A 237 -21.61 -6.03 -16.53
C LEU A 237 -22.98 -6.53 -16.02
N GLN A 238 -22.98 -7.74 -15.52
CA GLN A 238 -24.14 -8.39 -14.93
C GLN A 238 -23.74 -8.92 -13.55
N PRO A 239 -23.69 -8.06 -12.50
CA PRO A 239 -23.38 -8.47 -11.15
C PRO A 239 -24.42 -9.44 -10.61
N GLU A 240 -23.96 -10.56 -10.08
CA GLU A 240 -24.78 -11.56 -9.39
C GLU A 240 -24.26 -11.65 -7.95
N TRP A 241 -25.06 -11.15 -7.01
CA TRP A 241 -24.69 -11.12 -5.61
C TRP A 241 -25.03 -12.45 -4.93
N MET A 242 -24.08 -12.97 -4.17
CA MET A 242 -24.24 -14.21 -3.43
C MET A 242 -23.79 -14.04 -1.97
N PRO A 243 -24.60 -14.52 -1.00
CA PRO A 243 -24.25 -14.41 0.40
C PRO A 243 -22.86 -14.96 0.70
N TRP A 244 -22.08 -14.27 1.53
CA TRP A 244 -20.73 -14.72 1.92
C TRP A 244 -20.70 -16.15 2.45
N GLN A 245 -21.74 -16.54 3.20
CA GLN A 245 -21.82 -17.92 3.75
C GLN A 245 -21.76 -18.96 2.63
N GLU A 246 -22.48 -18.73 1.52
CA GLU A 246 -22.49 -19.65 0.37
C GLU A 246 -21.15 -19.59 -0.39
N MET A 247 -20.57 -18.40 -0.54
CA MET A 247 -19.28 -18.21 -1.19
C MET A 247 -18.16 -18.93 -0.43
N LEU A 248 -18.10 -18.79 0.90
CA LEU A 248 -17.14 -19.46 1.76
C LEU A 248 -17.30 -20.99 1.71
N ALA A 249 -18.56 -21.48 1.76
CA ALA A 249 -18.85 -22.92 1.65
C ALA A 249 -18.42 -23.48 0.28
N ALA A 250 -18.45 -22.67 -0.78
CA ALA A 250 -17.99 -23.03 -2.11
C ALA A 250 -16.46 -22.87 -2.31
N GLY A 251 -15.72 -22.48 -1.27
CA GLY A 251 -14.26 -22.39 -1.27
C GLY A 251 -13.72 -21.03 -1.74
N VAL A 252 -14.51 -19.98 -1.66
CA VAL A 252 -13.99 -18.60 -1.85
C VAL A 252 -13.17 -18.21 -0.64
N GLU A 253 -11.96 -17.72 -0.88
CA GLU A 253 -11.06 -17.23 0.16
C GLU A 253 -11.14 -15.71 0.23
N PRO A 254 -11.60 -15.12 1.36
CA PRO A 254 -11.56 -13.68 1.57
C PRO A 254 -10.15 -13.12 1.33
N TRP A 255 -10.05 -11.89 0.85
CA TRP A 255 -8.80 -11.24 0.45
C TRP A 255 -8.14 -11.78 -0.81
N GLN A 256 -8.13 -13.09 -1.04
CA GLN A 256 -7.42 -13.72 -2.16
C GLN A 256 -8.30 -13.84 -3.41
N SER A 257 -9.48 -14.44 -3.30
CA SER A 257 -10.37 -14.63 -4.45
C SER A 257 -10.86 -13.30 -5.04
N TYR A 258 -11.13 -12.35 -4.18
CA TYR A 258 -11.46 -10.95 -4.52
C TYR A 258 -10.45 -10.05 -3.82
N PRO A 259 -9.45 -9.50 -4.53
CA PRO A 259 -8.31 -8.83 -3.92
C PRO A 259 -8.72 -7.78 -2.90
N THR A 260 -8.23 -7.95 -1.67
CA THR A 260 -8.45 -7.04 -0.53
C THR A 260 -9.89 -6.89 -0.04
N LEU A 261 -10.82 -7.70 -0.54
CA LEU A 261 -12.19 -7.71 -0.06
C LEU A 261 -12.34 -8.67 1.12
N LEU A 262 -12.90 -8.18 2.22
CA LEU A 262 -13.22 -8.95 3.42
C LEU A 262 -14.71 -8.83 3.75
N PRO A 263 -15.31 -9.87 4.34
CA PRO A 263 -16.72 -9.87 4.74
C PRO A 263 -16.94 -8.98 5.98
N ASN A 264 -17.25 -7.70 5.78
CA ASN A 264 -17.43 -6.74 6.89
C ASN A 264 -18.62 -7.07 7.80
N GLY A 265 -19.51 -7.95 7.38
CA GLY A 265 -20.56 -8.49 8.22
C GLY A 265 -20.07 -9.43 9.33
N LEU A 266 -18.85 -9.96 9.24
CA LEU A 266 -18.21 -10.74 10.28
C LEU A 266 -17.54 -9.80 11.29
N ALA A 267 -17.74 -10.06 12.59
CA ALA A 267 -17.28 -9.17 13.67
C ALA A 267 -15.77 -8.88 13.61
N GLU A 268 -14.97 -9.83 13.20
CA GLU A 268 -13.51 -9.70 13.08
C GLU A 268 -13.06 -8.72 11.98
N TYR A 269 -13.92 -8.43 10.98
CA TYR A 269 -13.63 -7.53 9.85
C TYR A 269 -14.54 -6.30 9.81
N ALA A 270 -15.37 -6.07 10.83
CA ALA A 270 -16.37 -5.00 10.84
C ALA A 270 -15.78 -3.59 10.65
N GLY A 271 -14.54 -3.38 11.06
CA GLY A 271 -13.78 -2.14 10.92
C GLY A 271 -12.92 -2.08 9.64
N TYR A 272 -12.77 -3.19 8.91
CA TYR A 272 -12.03 -3.17 7.66
C TYR A 272 -12.77 -2.32 6.63
N GLY A 273 -12.03 -1.49 5.88
CA GLY A 273 -12.64 -0.52 4.98
C GLY A 273 -13.20 0.74 5.67
N ARG A 274 -13.00 0.88 7.01
CA ARG A 274 -13.49 1.99 7.84
C ARG A 274 -12.41 2.56 8.78
N ILE A 275 -11.15 2.42 8.41
CA ILE A 275 -10.04 3.00 9.18
C ILE A 275 -10.05 4.51 8.95
N SER A 276 -9.86 5.28 10.03
CA SER A 276 -9.81 6.74 9.98
C SER A 276 -8.44 7.23 9.52
N ALA A 277 -8.44 8.24 8.66
CA ALA A 277 -7.26 9.02 8.25
C ALA A 277 -7.40 10.49 8.65
N GLU A 278 -8.25 10.82 9.62
CA GLU A 278 -8.57 12.20 9.97
C GLU A 278 -7.31 13.00 10.32
N ALA A 279 -6.38 12.42 11.07
CA ALA A 279 -5.13 13.07 11.41
C ALA A 279 -4.31 13.47 10.16
N ALA A 280 -4.24 12.58 9.16
CA ALA A 280 -3.55 12.87 7.91
C ALA A 280 -4.31 13.88 7.04
N ILE A 281 -5.65 13.82 7.01
CA ILE A 281 -6.50 14.77 6.27
C ILE A 281 -6.30 16.19 6.80
N VAL A 282 -6.30 16.37 8.13
CA VAL A 282 -6.01 17.67 8.77
C VAL A 282 -4.61 18.18 8.39
N GLN A 283 -3.67 17.27 8.16
CA GLN A 283 -2.32 17.60 7.69
C GLN A 283 -2.19 17.68 6.16
N GLY A 284 -3.30 17.61 5.42
CA GLY A 284 -3.33 17.86 3.98
C GLY A 284 -3.22 16.62 3.12
N LEU A 285 -3.58 15.43 3.63
CA LEU A 285 -3.80 14.28 2.78
C LEU A 285 -4.99 14.55 1.85
N ASN A 286 -4.74 14.49 0.55
CA ASN A 286 -5.75 14.61 -0.48
C ASN A 286 -5.95 13.28 -1.18
N PHE A 287 -7.09 13.12 -1.86
CA PHE A 287 -7.43 11.88 -2.53
C PHE A 287 -7.77 12.11 -3.99
N ARG A 288 -7.06 11.47 -4.89
CA ARG A 288 -7.48 11.35 -6.29
C ARG A 288 -8.80 10.60 -6.39
N PRO A 289 -9.68 10.98 -7.33
CA PRO A 289 -10.86 10.16 -7.65
C PRO A 289 -10.46 8.72 -8.00
N LEU A 290 -11.26 7.74 -7.55
CA LEU A 290 -11.04 6.32 -7.90
C LEU A 290 -10.96 6.10 -9.41
N GLU A 291 -11.78 6.82 -10.13
CA GLU A 291 -11.90 6.76 -11.58
C GLU A 291 -10.61 7.18 -12.29
N GLU A 292 -9.93 8.19 -11.78
CA GLU A 292 -8.64 8.65 -12.31
C GLU A 292 -7.57 7.58 -12.10
N THR A 293 -7.46 7.06 -10.88
CA THR A 293 -6.53 5.95 -10.57
C THR A 293 -6.77 4.73 -11.46
N ALA A 294 -8.04 4.38 -11.68
CA ALA A 294 -8.41 3.21 -12.49
C ALA A 294 -8.08 3.40 -13.97
N ILE A 295 -8.33 4.60 -14.52
CA ILE A 295 -8.02 4.94 -15.92
C ILE A 295 -6.50 4.93 -16.13
N ASP A 296 -5.74 5.60 -15.27
CA ASP A 296 -4.29 5.66 -15.37
C ASP A 296 -3.66 4.26 -15.28
N LEU A 297 -4.18 3.43 -14.36
CA LEU A 297 -3.74 2.04 -14.26
C LEU A 297 -4.11 1.23 -15.50
N ALA A 298 -5.30 1.43 -16.07
CA ALA A 298 -5.72 0.75 -17.31
C ALA A 298 -4.82 1.12 -18.50
N HIS A 299 -4.46 2.39 -18.65
CA HIS A 299 -3.51 2.85 -19.67
C HIS A 299 -2.13 2.23 -19.43
N TRP A 300 -1.63 2.30 -18.20
CA TRP A 300 -0.34 1.70 -17.87
C TRP A 300 -0.28 0.20 -18.17
N LEU A 301 -1.37 -0.55 -17.87
CA LEU A 301 -1.47 -1.98 -18.19
C LEU A 301 -1.50 -2.26 -19.70
N ALA A 302 -2.07 -1.34 -20.49
CA ALA A 302 -2.07 -1.46 -21.96
C ALA A 302 -0.67 -1.26 -22.53
N ASP A 303 0.10 -0.31 -22.00
CA ASP A 303 1.42 0.05 -22.52
C ASP A 303 2.54 -0.90 -22.02
N ASN A 304 2.40 -1.48 -20.82
CA ASN A 304 3.45 -2.28 -20.18
C ASN A 304 3.19 -3.80 -20.19
N GLY A 305 2.09 -4.25 -20.80
CA GLY A 305 1.75 -5.65 -20.90
C GLY A 305 1.12 -6.25 -19.64
N ALA A 306 1.04 -7.59 -19.61
CA ALA A 306 0.40 -8.30 -18.51
C ALA A 306 1.27 -8.27 -17.25
N VAL A 307 0.66 -7.84 -16.13
CA VAL A 307 1.21 -8.05 -14.80
C VAL A 307 0.55 -9.28 -14.17
N PRO A 308 1.19 -9.97 -13.23
CA PRO A 308 0.51 -10.97 -12.43
C PRO A 308 -0.73 -10.35 -11.78
N LEU A 309 -1.86 -11.02 -11.85
CA LEU A 309 -3.10 -10.57 -11.21
C LEU A 309 -3.29 -11.38 -9.92
N ASP A 310 -3.52 -10.67 -8.84
CA ASP A 310 -3.81 -11.26 -7.53
C ASP A 310 -5.33 -11.32 -7.39
N GLY A 311 -5.95 -12.48 -7.63
CA GLY A 311 -7.40 -12.67 -7.57
C GLY A 311 -7.89 -13.83 -8.44
N MET A 312 -9.16 -14.18 -8.28
CA MET A 312 -9.80 -15.30 -8.98
C MET A 312 -9.76 -15.12 -10.50
N THR A 313 -9.34 -16.15 -11.20
CA THR A 313 -9.37 -16.21 -12.66
C THR A 313 -10.79 -16.46 -13.18
N THR A 314 -11.03 -16.15 -14.46
CA THR A 314 -12.32 -16.45 -15.11
C THR A 314 -12.65 -17.95 -15.10
N ALA A 315 -11.64 -18.81 -15.19
CA ALA A 315 -11.84 -20.26 -15.14
C ALA A 315 -12.27 -20.72 -13.72
N GLU A 316 -11.66 -20.16 -12.68
CA GLU A 316 -12.03 -20.41 -11.29
C GLU A 316 -13.43 -19.87 -10.98
N GLU A 317 -13.78 -18.69 -11.48
CA GLU A 317 -15.14 -18.15 -11.36
C GLU A 317 -16.19 -19.07 -12.03
N ALA A 318 -15.89 -19.57 -13.22
CA ALA A 318 -16.78 -20.50 -13.93
C ALA A 318 -16.94 -21.83 -13.15
N ALA A 319 -15.86 -22.37 -12.61
CA ALA A 319 -15.90 -23.57 -11.76
C ALA A 319 -16.67 -23.32 -10.44
N LEU A 320 -16.51 -22.14 -9.85
CA LEU A 320 -17.27 -21.72 -8.67
C LEU A 320 -18.76 -21.71 -8.95
N ARG A 321 -19.22 -21.10 -10.07
CA ARG A 321 -20.62 -21.10 -10.50
C ARG A 321 -21.20 -22.52 -10.60
N GLN A 322 -20.45 -23.45 -11.20
CA GLN A 322 -20.88 -24.84 -11.32
C GLN A 322 -21.05 -25.51 -9.94
N ARG A 323 -20.13 -25.29 -9.01
CA ARG A 323 -20.23 -25.84 -7.64
C ARG A 323 -21.49 -25.35 -6.91
N ILE A 324 -21.76 -24.04 -7.02
CA ILE A 324 -22.93 -23.41 -6.38
C ILE A 324 -24.23 -23.97 -6.95
N CYS A 325 -24.34 -24.10 -8.30
CA CYS A 325 -25.53 -24.65 -8.94
C CYS A 325 -25.82 -26.13 -8.59
N VAL A 326 -24.81 -26.89 -8.17
CA VAL A 326 -24.97 -28.30 -7.77
C VAL A 326 -25.43 -28.43 -6.31
N THR A 327 -25.24 -27.39 -5.51
CA THR A 327 -25.52 -27.39 -4.06
C THR A 327 -26.92 -26.85 -3.73
N GLN A 328 -27.59 -26.19 -4.70
CA GLN A 328 -28.99 -25.77 -4.65
C GLN A 328 -29.91 -26.82 -5.28
#